data_7e39bb874584fb6cf9e0ed1230f7d4a3
#
_entry.id   7e39bb874584fb6cf9e0ed1230f7d4a3
#
_cell.length_a   1.000
_cell.length_b   1.000
_cell.length_c   1.000
_cell.angle_alpha   90.00
_cell.angle_beta   90.00
_cell.angle_gamma   90.00
#
_symmetry.space_group_name_H-M   'P 1'
#
loop_
_entity.id
_entity.type
_entity.pdbx_description
1 polymer ?
#
loop_
_entity_poly.entity_id
_entity_poly.type
_entity_poly.pdbx_seq_one_letter_code
_entity_poly.pdbx_strand_id
1 'polypeptide(L)'
;MDYGVEDIYHYLNTTENDTYPSTMLKNMECGAAMLARHIANNDKILLVVDDDCDGFTSSALLMNYLHMLFPYFVENNIQYYIHEGKKHGILSADIVMPDIALVIAPDSSSNEYALHEQLAQQGIDILILDHHKAPHYSQYACVINNQLDDYPTKSLSGVGVVYKFCKYLDEQLDVEYADLFLDLVALGITADVMSMCDYETRYLVSNGLEHFRNPLIKALYAKTEFSINKSGGLSPYNLAYYIAPFLNATARVGTVKEKTILFESLLEFKAYDQIASTKRGCAGQMESVVEQAARNCTNIKSRQTKERDIDYELIESMIERQNLLQNKILLIQMEQGEPAIAGLIANLLVAKYHHPTLILYKMGDMWQGSARNDSRYGLEDFRQFMRDCDLVNFAEGHESAFGTQIANENIDKFIEYSNKALQDYEFSPVDRVDFIINANQLTSEFILDIGKLHYIWGQEISEPLIAIEHIAITNDNLSVIGKKEDTIKIMLPNGISLMKFGSTEDEIEALTPDTSTGCVTINALGVCNINNYNDQEYPQIIINEYEIVGRQSYYF
;
A
#
# COMPACT_ATOMS: atom_id res chain seq x y z
N MET A 1 -6.83 20.98 8.87
CA MET A 1 -6.88 21.09 10.33
C MET A 1 -7.39 19.81 10.97
N ASP A 2 -8.43 19.21 10.46
CA ASP A 2 -8.94 17.91 10.95
C ASP A 2 -7.96 16.75 10.76
N TYR A 3 -7.02 16.89 9.85
CA TYR A 3 -5.92 15.95 9.57
C TYR A 3 -4.58 16.35 10.24
N GLY A 4 -4.60 17.24 11.22
CA GLY A 4 -3.39 17.71 11.91
C GLY A 4 -2.54 18.72 11.14
N VAL A 5 -2.96 19.13 9.93
CA VAL A 5 -2.27 20.16 9.15
C VAL A 5 -2.60 21.53 9.71
N GLU A 6 -1.61 22.20 10.31
CA GLU A 6 -1.79 23.51 10.96
C GLU A 6 -1.76 24.65 9.93
N ASP A 7 -0.93 24.55 8.90
CA ASP A 7 -0.76 25.56 7.84
C ASP A 7 -0.97 24.91 6.47
N ILE A 8 -2.15 25.14 5.88
CA ILE A 8 -2.53 24.58 4.56
C ILE A 8 -1.61 25.13 3.46
N TYR A 9 -1.25 26.40 3.50
CA TYR A 9 -0.36 26.98 2.49
C TYR A 9 1.02 26.32 2.52
N HIS A 10 1.58 26.15 3.72
CA HIS A 10 2.85 25.44 3.91
C HIS A 10 2.75 23.98 3.44
N TYR A 11 1.68 23.29 3.83
CA TYR A 11 1.45 21.89 3.41
C TYR A 11 1.41 21.71 1.89
N LEU A 12 0.79 22.65 1.17
CA LEU A 12 0.73 22.62 -0.30
C LEU A 12 2.05 23.01 -0.96
N ASN A 13 2.97 23.67 -0.25
CA ASN A 13 4.22 24.20 -0.77
C ASN A 13 5.41 23.78 0.09
N THR A 14 5.50 22.49 0.41
CA THR A 14 6.65 21.94 1.15
C THR A 14 7.95 22.13 0.37
N THR A 15 9.03 22.32 1.09
CA THR A 15 10.36 22.58 0.56
C THR A 15 11.40 21.67 1.23
N GLU A 16 12.65 21.70 0.77
CA GLU A 16 13.75 20.98 1.43
C GLU A 16 13.93 21.37 2.90
N ASN A 17 13.54 22.59 3.28
CA ASN A 17 13.58 23.04 4.70
C ASN A 17 12.60 22.27 5.60
N ASP A 18 11.67 21.52 5.04
CA ASP A 18 10.74 20.68 5.78
C ASP A 18 11.33 19.30 6.11
N THR A 19 12.52 19.02 5.61
CA THR A 19 13.26 17.79 5.96
C THR A 19 14.16 18.05 7.18
N TYR A 20 14.32 17.02 7.99
CA TYR A 20 15.19 17.10 9.17
C TYR A 20 16.61 16.63 8.81
N PRO A 21 17.67 17.19 9.46
CA PRO A 21 19.05 16.73 9.24
C PRO A 21 19.19 15.21 9.47
N SER A 22 19.90 14.53 8.57
CA SER A 22 20.15 13.09 8.68
C SER A 22 20.84 12.70 9.98
N THR A 23 21.67 13.61 10.53
CA THR A 23 22.37 13.45 11.81
C THR A 23 21.45 13.33 13.03
N MET A 24 20.18 13.67 12.92
CA MET A 24 19.20 13.48 14.00
C MET A 24 18.81 12.00 14.19
N LEU A 25 18.98 11.16 13.17
CA LEU A 25 18.84 9.72 13.33
C LEU A 25 20.09 9.16 14.03
N LYS A 26 19.84 8.44 15.10
CA LYS A 26 20.92 7.84 15.90
C LYS A 26 21.68 6.81 15.07
N ASN A 27 22.98 6.66 15.37
CA ASN A 27 23.90 5.71 14.77
C ASN A 27 24.26 5.97 13.28
N MET A 28 23.87 7.10 12.68
CA MET A 28 24.24 7.44 11.29
C MET A 28 25.75 7.40 11.07
N GLU A 29 26.53 8.07 11.94
CA GLU A 29 27.99 8.06 11.87
C GLU A 29 28.56 6.65 12.03
N CYS A 30 28.02 5.86 12.97
CA CYS A 30 28.45 4.49 13.20
C CYS A 30 28.21 3.60 11.98
N GLY A 31 27.00 3.68 11.39
CA GLY A 31 26.64 2.92 10.19
C GLY A 31 27.48 3.30 8.98
N ALA A 32 27.70 4.60 8.76
CA ALA A 32 28.55 5.10 7.68
C ALA A 32 30.01 4.66 7.84
N ALA A 33 30.57 4.77 9.04
CA ALA A 33 31.94 4.31 9.34
C ALA A 33 32.08 2.79 9.17
N MET A 34 31.06 2.02 9.58
CA MET A 34 31.04 0.56 9.39
C MET A 34 31.07 0.22 7.91
N LEU A 35 30.17 0.80 7.12
CA LEU A 35 30.10 0.58 5.66
C LEU A 35 31.41 0.98 4.97
N ALA A 36 31.94 2.16 5.28
CA ALA A 36 33.18 2.66 4.72
C ALA A 36 34.40 1.72 5.03
N ARG A 37 34.46 1.16 6.23
CA ARG A 37 35.48 0.19 6.62
C ARG A 37 35.44 -1.08 5.76
N HIS A 38 34.24 -1.65 5.56
CA HIS A 38 34.08 -2.87 4.76
C HIS A 38 34.38 -2.62 3.27
N ILE A 39 33.98 -1.44 2.75
CA ILE A 39 34.37 -1.04 1.38
C ILE A 39 35.90 -0.91 1.25
N ALA A 40 36.55 -0.24 2.20
CA ALA A 40 38.02 -0.07 2.18
C ALA A 40 38.79 -1.39 2.29
N ASN A 41 38.25 -2.34 3.05
CA ASN A 41 38.83 -3.68 3.19
C ASN A 41 38.51 -4.61 2.00
N ASN A 42 37.66 -4.20 1.10
CA ASN A 42 37.14 -5.03 0.00
C ASN A 42 36.42 -6.30 0.51
N ASP A 43 35.70 -6.17 1.63
CA ASP A 43 34.97 -7.27 2.28
C ASP A 43 33.73 -7.67 1.50
N LYS A 44 33.23 -8.90 1.74
CA LYS A 44 31.95 -9.38 1.17
C LYS A 44 30.79 -8.91 2.04
N ILE A 45 29.79 -8.35 1.38
CA ILE A 45 28.57 -7.84 2.00
C ILE A 45 27.36 -8.63 1.51
N LEU A 46 26.47 -9.00 2.43
CA LEU A 46 25.18 -9.56 2.11
C LEU A 46 24.10 -8.50 2.37
N LEU A 47 23.32 -8.17 1.34
CA LEU A 47 22.12 -7.36 1.44
C LEU A 47 20.89 -8.28 1.51
N VAL A 48 20.10 -8.18 2.57
CA VAL A 48 18.85 -8.93 2.71
C VAL A 48 17.70 -8.06 2.24
N VAL A 49 17.01 -8.51 1.19
CA VAL A 49 15.86 -7.77 0.61
C VAL A 49 14.60 -8.23 1.30
N ASP A 50 13.90 -7.33 1.97
CA ASP A 50 12.62 -7.65 2.59
C ASP A 50 11.52 -7.87 1.54
N ASP A 51 10.47 -8.65 1.89
CA ASP A 51 9.58 -9.30 0.92
C ASP A 51 8.31 -8.49 0.63
N ASP A 52 8.46 -7.18 0.46
CA ASP A 52 7.40 -6.27 0.00
C ASP A 52 7.95 -5.09 -0.82
N CYS A 53 7.06 -4.16 -1.20
CA CYS A 53 7.44 -3.05 -2.06
C CYS A 53 8.46 -2.11 -1.39
N ASP A 54 8.32 -1.83 -0.09
CA ASP A 54 9.24 -0.95 0.64
C ASP A 54 10.62 -1.60 0.78
N GLY A 55 10.68 -2.89 1.13
CA GLY A 55 11.94 -3.63 1.20
C GLY A 55 12.68 -3.71 -0.15
N PHE A 56 11.96 -3.92 -1.25
CA PHE A 56 12.55 -3.91 -2.58
C PHE A 56 13.05 -2.53 -2.98
N THR A 57 12.29 -1.45 -2.71
CA THR A 57 12.72 -0.07 -3.03
C THR A 57 13.84 0.41 -2.13
N SER A 58 13.83 0.07 -0.84
CA SER A 58 14.88 0.34 0.14
C SER A 58 16.22 -0.25 -0.30
N SER A 59 16.19 -1.55 -0.62
CA SER A 59 17.37 -2.29 -1.05
C SER A 59 17.88 -1.79 -2.41
N ALA A 60 16.98 -1.49 -3.34
CA ALA A 60 17.37 -0.97 -4.66
C ALA A 60 17.95 0.45 -4.58
N LEU A 61 17.39 1.32 -3.73
CA LEU A 61 17.94 2.66 -3.51
C LEU A 61 19.38 2.57 -3.01
N LEU A 62 19.62 1.79 -1.96
CA LEU A 62 20.97 1.63 -1.40
C LEU A 62 21.96 1.08 -2.43
N MET A 63 21.56 0.05 -3.18
CA MET A 63 22.41 -0.57 -4.22
C MET A 63 22.73 0.42 -5.36
N ASN A 64 21.74 1.15 -5.86
CA ASN A 64 21.93 2.15 -6.92
C ASN A 64 22.82 3.30 -6.44
N TYR A 65 22.60 3.79 -5.22
CA TYR A 65 23.41 4.84 -4.62
C TYR A 65 24.87 4.40 -4.47
N LEU A 66 25.10 3.23 -3.88
CA LEU A 66 26.45 2.68 -3.72
C LEU A 66 27.13 2.38 -5.07
N HIS A 67 26.36 1.95 -6.08
CA HIS A 67 26.90 1.71 -7.41
C HIS A 67 27.36 3.02 -8.09
N MET A 68 26.69 4.15 -7.86
CA MET A 68 27.19 5.44 -8.35
C MET A 68 28.53 5.83 -7.76
N LEU A 69 28.76 5.49 -6.48
CA LEU A 69 30.02 5.80 -5.78
C LEU A 69 31.11 4.76 -6.04
N PHE A 70 30.77 3.48 -5.99
CA PHE A 70 31.71 2.35 -5.97
C PHE A 70 31.24 1.21 -6.91
N PRO A 71 31.11 1.44 -8.23
CA PRO A 71 30.50 0.45 -9.14
C PRO A 71 31.21 -0.91 -9.09
N TYR A 72 32.54 -0.91 -9.16
CA TYR A 72 33.33 -2.15 -9.12
C TYR A 72 33.12 -2.93 -7.81
N PHE A 73 33.06 -2.25 -6.67
CA PHE A 73 32.83 -2.87 -5.38
C PHE A 73 31.44 -3.50 -5.30
N VAL A 74 30.40 -2.77 -5.70
CA VAL A 74 29.02 -3.24 -5.68
C VAL A 74 28.86 -4.50 -6.53
N GLU A 75 29.36 -4.50 -7.75
CA GLU A 75 29.25 -5.64 -8.68
C GLU A 75 30.01 -6.89 -8.23
N ASN A 76 31.11 -6.75 -7.48
CA ASN A 76 31.97 -7.87 -7.12
C ASN A 76 31.88 -8.30 -5.65
N ASN A 77 31.40 -7.43 -4.76
CA ASN A 77 31.45 -7.66 -3.33
C ASN A 77 30.09 -7.64 -2.62
N ILE A 78 29.06 -7.03 -3.21
CA ILE A 78 27.72 -7.06 -2.62
C ILE A 78 26.89 -8.14 -3.28
N GLN A 79 26.42 -9.09 -2.47
CA GLN A 79 25.45 -10.09 -2.86
C GLN A 79 24.12 -9.74 -2.20
N TYR A 80 23.01 -10.05 -2.84
CA TYR A 80 21.67 -9.87 -2.26
C TYR A 80 20.98 -11.21 -2.08
N TYR A 81 20.18 -11.30 -1.03
CA TYR A 81 19.36 -12.45 -0.70
C TYR A 81 17.87 -12.09 -0.83
N ILE A 82 17.12 -12.91 -1.55
CA ILE A 82 15.68 -12.76 -1.73
C ILE A 82 14.99 -14.00 -1.18
N HIS A 83 14.03 -13.81 -0.31
CA HIS A 83 13.31 -14.88 0.37
C HIS A 83 12.43 -15.70 -0.59
N GLU A 84 12.29 -16.99 -0.30
CA GLU A 84 11.27 -17.85 -0.87
C GLU A 84 9.98 -17.74 -0.06
N GLY A 85 8.86 -17.45 -0.72
CA GLY A 85 7.58 -17.16 -0.07
C GLY A 85 7.58 -15.80 0.63
N LYS A 86 6.57 -15.55 1.46
CA LYS A 86 6.48 -14.32 2.25
C LYS A 86 7.24 -14.50 3.57
N LYS A 87 8.44 -13.93 3.66
CA LYS A 87 9.29 -13.95 4.84
C LYS A 87 9.92 -12.58 5.03
N HIS A 88 10.25 -12.23 6.27
CA HIS A 88 10.82 -10.94 6.63
C HIS A 88 12.13 -11.11 7.39
N GLY A 89 13.01 -10.13 7.24
CA GLY A 89 14.21 -9.98 8.01
C GLY A 89 15.32 -10.98 7.71
N ILE A 90 16.34 -10.96 8.55
CA ILE A 90 17.54 -11.81 8.42
C ILE A 90 17.25 -13.25 8.85
N LEU A 91 16.29 -13.45 9.76
CA LEU A 91 15.99 -14.72 10.45
C LEU A 91 15.87 -15.96 9.59
N SER A 92 15.33 -15.82 8.42
CA SER A 92 15.08 -16.97 7.57
C SER A 92 16.19 -17.22 6.58
N ALA A 93 17.21 -16.40 6.62
CA ALA A 93 18.36 -16.63 5.81
C ALA A 93 19.14 -17.78 6.43
N ASP A 94 19.09 -18.96 5.81
CA ASP A 94 20.18 -19.90 5.91
C ASP A 94 21.42 -19.18 5.35
N ILE A 95 21.94 -18.17 6.11
CA ILE A 95 23.13 -17.39 5.74
C ILE A 95 24.34 -18.29 5.93
N VAL A 96 24.45 -19.28 5.07
CA VAL A 96 25.66 -20.08 4.91
C VAL A 96 26.36 -19.58 3.66
N MET A 97 26.75 -18.30 3.69
CA MET A 97 27.65 -17.76 2.67
C MET A 97 29.06 -17.68 3.28
N PRO A 98 30.04 -18.41 2.74
CA PRO A 98 31.39 -18.27 3.21
C PRO A 98 31.89 -16.84 2.97
N ASP A 99 32.60 -16.31 3.96
CA ASP A 99 33.34 -15.04 3.88
C ASP A 99 32.49 -13.75 3.93
N ILE A 100 31.22 -13.78 4.36
CA ILE A 100 30.44 -12.56 4.63
C ILE A 100 31.01 -11.87 5.87
N ALA A 101 31.35 -10.58 5.75
CA ALA A 101 31.85 -9.76 6.85
C ALA A 101 30.81 -8.73 7.34
N LEU A 102 29.83 -8.35 6.49
CA LEU A 102 28.76 -7.44 6.84
C LEU A 102 27.42 -7.93 6.26
N VAL A 103 26.39 -7.90 7.09
CA VAL A 103 24.98 -8.05 6.67
C VAL A 103 24.31 -6.68 6.74
N ILE A 104 23.65 -6.28 5.66
CA ILE A 104 22.80 -5.07 5.63
C ILE A 104 21.35 -5.50 5.44
N ALA A 105 20.47 -5.03 6.32
CA ALA A 105 19.04 -5.28 6.26
C ALA A 105 18.27 -3.96 6.17
N PRO A 106 17.93 -3.50 4.96
CA PRO A 106 17.00 -2.41 4.78
C PRO A 106 15.58 -2.87 5.07
N ASP A 107 14.79 -2.01 5.72
CA ASP A 107 13.37 -2.19 5.99
C ASP A 107 12.99 -3.40 6.86
N SER A 108 13.90 -3.91 7.67
CA SER A 108 13.61 -5.06 8.52
C SER A 108 14.61 -5.25 9.65
N SER A 109 14.31 -6.18 10.53
CA SER A 109 15.24 -6.80 11.50
C SER A 109 15.61 -5.97 12.73
N SER A 110 14.99 -4.84 13.01
CA SER A 110 15.28 -4.05 14.22
C SER A 110 15.11 -4.82 15.54
N ASN A 111 14.32 -5.88 15.57
CA ASN A 111 13.96 -6.66 16.76
C ASN A 111 14.52 -8.09 16.80
N GLU A 112 15.40 -8.47 15.89
CA GLU A 112 15.96 -9.83 15.79
C GLU A 112 17.21 -10.04 16.68
N TYR A 113 17.11 -9.66 17.95
CA TYR A 113 18.26 -9.59 18.90
C TYR A 113 19.07 -10.87 19.03
N ALA A 114 18.40 -12.03 19.09
CA ALA A 114 19.08 -13.32 19.23
C ALA A 114 19.94 -13.64 17.99
N LEU A 115 19.46 -13.27 16.82
CA LEU A 115 20.19 -13.45 15.58
C LEU A 115 21.36 -12.46 15.47
N HIS A 116 21.15 -11.21 15.89
CA HIS A 116 22.24 -10.22 15.95
C HIS A 116 23.40 -10.71 16.82
N GLU A 117 23.10 -11.27 18.00
CA GLU A 117 24.11 -11.88 18.88
C GLU A 117 24.82 -13.06 18.20
N GLN A 118 24.06 -13.95 17.55
CA GLN A 118 24.61 -15.11 16.84
C GLN A 118 25.58 -14.70 15.71
N LEU A 119 25.20 -13.73 14.89
CA LEU A 119 26.04 -13.23 13.78
C LEU A 119 27.29 -12.50 14.31
N ALA A 120 27.13 -11.66 15.33
CA ALA A 120 28.25 -10.97 15.96
C ALA A 120 29.26 -11.95 16.58
N GLN A 121 28.84 -13.05 17.19
CA GLN A 121 29.70 -14.13 17.69
C GLN A 121 30.47 -14.83 16.56
N GLN A 122 29.99 -14.78 15.33
CA GLN A 122 30.69 -15.28 14.14
C GLN A 122 31.64 -14.23 13.53
N GLY A 123 31.72 -13.03 14.12
CA GLY A 123 32.53 -11.92 13.61
C GLY A 123 31.92 -11.19 12.43
N ILE A 124 30.61 -11.32 12.22
CA ILE A 124 29.85 -10.64 11.16
C ILE A 124 29.25 -9.35 11.73
N ASP A 125 29.55 -8.23 11.12
CA ASP A 125 28.92 -6.95 11.44
C ASP A 125 27.51 -6.85 10.84
N ILE A 126 26.63 -6.06 11.47
CA ILE A 126 25.22 -5.95 11.07
C ILE A 126 24.84 -4.47 11.02
N LEU A 127 24.37 -4.01 9.86
CA LEU A 127 23.79 -2.68 9.65
C LEU A 127 22.31 -2.82 9.32
N ILE A 128 21.46 -2.21 10.14
CA ILE A 128 20.01 -2.22 9.98
C ILE A 128 19.54 -0.81 9.70
N LEU A 129 18.76 -0.64 8.61
CA LEU A 129 18.15 0.61 8.16
C LEU A 129 16.64 0.41 8.10
N ASP A 130 15.94 0.64 9.21
CA ASP A 130 14.59 0.13 9.42
C ASP A 130 13.68 1.18 10.07
N HIS A 131 12.36 0.96 10.01
CA HIS A 131 11.34 1.83 10.60
C HIS A 131 10.33 1.05 11.46
N HIS A 132 10.47 -0.25 11.57
CA HIS A 132 9.56 -1.07 12.38
C HIS A 132 9.73 -0.82 13.88
N LYS A 133 8.61 -0.92 14.62
CA LYS A 133 8.63 -0.76 16.09
C LYS A 133 9.47 -1.86 16.73
N ALA A 134 10.42 -1.47 17.55
CA ALA A 134 11.24 -2.36 18.36
C ALA A 134 11.30 -1.82 19.80
N PRO A 135 11.45 -2.68 20.83
CA PRO A 135 11.47 -2.23 22.22
C PRO A 135 12.73 -1.45 22.61
N HIS A 136 13.85 -1.72 21.97
CA HIS A 136 15.14 -1.06 22.25
C HIS A 136 16.15 -1.31 21.12
N TYR A 137 17.24 -0.58 21.14
CA TYR A 137 18.39 -0.83 20.24
C TYR A 137 19.08 -2.16 20.52
N SER A 138 19.56 -2.83 19.48
CA SER A 138 20.46 -3.98 19.63
C SER A 138 21.81 -3.57 20.18
N GLN A 139 22.44 -4.45 20.95
CA GLN A 139 23.83 -4.30 21.42
C GLN A 139 24.84 -4.88 20.42
N TYR A 140 24.37 -5.65 19.45
CA TYR A 140 25.19 -6.43 18.52
C TYR A 140 25.07 -5.95 17.07
N ALA A 141 24.14 -5.05 16.77
CA ALA A 141 23.93 -4.48 15.45
C ALA A 141 23.92 -2.95 15.50
N CYS A 142 24.42 -2.31 14.46
CA CYS A 142 24.23 -0.88 14.22
C CYS A 142 22.84 -0.67 13.62
N VAL A 143 21.88 -0.22 14.43
CA VAL A 143 20.50 0.00 14.04
C VAL A 143 20.26 1.49 13.86
N ILE A 144 19.77 1.88 12.67
CA ILE A 144 19.28 3.22 12.35
C ILE A 144 17.77 3.08 12.14
N ASN A 145 16.97 3.69 13.02
CA ASN A 145 15.53 3.51 13.02
C ASN A 145 14.83 4.73 13.62
N ASN A 146 13.95 5.37 12.85
CA ASN A 146 13.22 6.58 13.25
C ASN A 146 12.20 6.35 14.36
N GLN A 147 11.78 5.11 14.64
CA GLN A 147 10.85 4.78 15.71
C GLN A 147 11.53 4.72 17.09
N LEU A 148 12.82 4.40 17.12
CA LEU A 148 13.56 4.12 18.36
C LEU A 148 14.16 5.38 19.01
N ASP A 149 14.21 6.50 18.33
CA ASP A 149 14.75 7.76 18.84
C ASP A 149 13.78 8.93 18.68
N ASP A 150 14.21 10.13 19.04
CA ASP A 150 13.40 11.35 18.99
C ASP A 150 13.37 11.99 17.59
N TYR A 151 13.58 11.21 16.53
CA TYR A 151 13.43 11.72 15.17
C TYR A 151 12.00 12.20 14.96
N PRO A 152 11.79 13.46 14.49
CA PRO A 152 10.46 14.07 14.50
C PRO A 152 9.46 13.33 13.60
N THR A 153 9.87 12.92 12.39
CA THR A 153 9.01 12.22 11.44
C THR A 153 8.96 10.73 11.73
N LYS A 154 7.84 10.24 12.25
CA LYS A 154 7.62 8.80 12.45
C LYS A 154 7.05 8.11 11.20
N SER A 155 6.64 8.88 10.22
CA SER A 155 6.04 8.42 8.96
C SER A 155 7.06 8.21 7.83
N LEU A 156 8.34 8.03 8.14
CA LEU A 156 9.31 7.49 7.19
C LEU A 156 9.18 5.96 7.18
N SER A 157 9.07 5.38 6.01
CA SER A 157 9.19 3.93 5.82
C SER A 157 10.66 3.52 5.70
N GLY A 158 10.95 2.23 5.51
CA GLY A 158 12.32 1.73 5.38
C GLY A 158 13.10 2.44 4.28
N VAL A 159 12.50 2.69 3.11
CA VAL A 159 13.17 3.45 2.03
C VAL A 159 13.44 4.89 2.44
N GLY A 160 12.58 5.50 3.25
CA GLY A 160 12.81 6.84 3.80
C GLY A 160 14.03 6.87 4.73
N VAL A 161 14.20 5.87 5.60
CA VAL A 161 15.39 5.73 6.46
C VAL A 161 16.64 5.49 5.62
N VAL A 162 16.57 4.63 4.61
CA VAL A 162 17.69 4.40 3.67
C VAL A 162 18.06 5.68 2.92
N TYR A 163 17.07 6.44 2.46
CA TYR A 163 17.31 7.74 1.82
C TYR A 163 18.04 8.71 2.76
N LYS A 164 17.62 8.81 4.02
CA LYS A 164 18.31 9.64 5.02
C LYS A 164 19.75 9.18 5.26
N PHE A 165 19.99 7.87 5.23
CA PHE A 165 21.35 7.32 5.30
C PHE A 165 22.19 7.72 4.08
N CYS A 166 21.63 7.66 2.88
CA CYS A 166 22.31 8.11 1.66
C CYS A 166 22.56 9.63 1.66
N LYS A 167 21.61 10.45 2.16
CA LYS A 167 21.82 11.91 2.36
C LYS A 167 22.96 12.19 3.34
N TYR A 168 23.07 11.39 4.42
CA TYR A 168 24.21 11.51 5.33
C TYR A 168 25.54 11.20 4.62
N LEU A 169 25.57 10.19 3.76
CA LEU A 169 26.77 9.87 2.98
C LEU A 169 27.07 10.95 1.94
N ASP A 170 26.06 11.56 1.32
CA ASP A 170 26.22 12.71 0.41
C ASP A 170 26.96 13.86 1.13
N GLU A 171 26.52 14.21 2.34
CA GLU A 171 27.14 15.26 3.16
C GLU A 171 28.60 14.93 3.51
N GLN A 172 28.92 13.66 3.81
CA GLN A 172 30.28 13.25 4.15
C GLN A 172 31.23 13.20 2.95
N LEU A 173 30.69 12.97 1.74
CA LEU A 173 31.47 12.78 0.51
C LEU A 173 31.44 14.00 -0.42
N ASP A 174 30.71 15.05 -0.05
CA ASP A 174 30.51 16.26 -0.86
C ASP A 174 29.93 15.94 -2.26
N VAL A 175 28.86 15.13 -2.30
CA VAL A 175 28.12 14.72 -3.51
C VAL A 175 26.62 14.93 -3.30
N GLU A 176 25.82 14.86 -4.38
CA GLU A 176 24.36 15.04 -4.37
C GLU A 176 23.70 13.92 -5.19
N TYR A 177 23.75 12.68 -4.72
CA TYR A 177 23.24 11.52 -5.43
C TYR A 177 21.93 10.96 -4.86
N ALA A 178 21.67 11.14 -3.56
CA ALA A 178 20.49 10.56 -2.90
C ALA A 178 19.17 11.01 -3.54
N ASP A 179 19.05 12.29 -3.89
CA ASP A 179 17.83 12.88 -4.45
C ASP A 179 17.49 12.33 -5.85
N LEU A 180 18.45 11.71 -6.53
CA LEU A 180 18.20 11.05 -7.81
C LEU A 180 17.24 9.86 -7.69
N PHE A 181 17.01 9.33 -6.49
CA PHE A 181 16.21 8.14 -6.22
C PHE A 181 14.91 8.43 -5.46
N LEU A 182 14.44 9.69 -5.47
CA LEU A 182 13.21 10.09 -4.78
C LEU A 182 11.96 9.37 -5.31
N ASP A 183 11.96 8.90 -6.55
CA ASP A 183 10.87 8.09 -7.09
C ASP A 183 10.75 6.71 -6.40
N LEU A 184 11.88 6.08 -6.03
CA LEU A 184 11.88 4.87 -5.19
C LEU A 184 11.38 5.19 -3.78
N VAL A 185 11.79 6.34 -3.23
CA VAL A 185 11.33 6.81 -1.91
C VAL A 185 9.82 7.01 -1.90
N ALA A 186 9.29 7.72 -2.90
CA ALA A 186 7.85 7.94 -3.02
C ALA A 186 7.08 6.62 -3.14
N LEU A 187 7.59 5.67 -3.93
CA LEU A 187 6.94 4.37 -4.11
C LEU A 187 6.91 3.54 -2.83
N GLY A 188 8.02 3.43 -2.08
CA GLY A 188 8.06 2.66 -0.84
C GLY A 188 7.20 3.31 0.26
N ILE A 189 7.36 4.61 0.50
CA ILE A 189 6.55 5.35 1.49
C ILE A 189 5.05 5.17 1.25
N THR A 190 4.61 5.31 0.00
CA THR A 190 3.17 5.17 -0.34
C THR A 190 2.70 3.72 -0.31
N ALA A 191 3.56 2.76 -0.65
CA ALA A 191 3.26 1.34 -0.60
C ALA A 191 3.10 0.80 0.82
N ASP A 192 3.89 1.35 1.76
CA ASP A 192 3.81 1.03 3.19
C ASP A 192 2.80 1.90 3.96
N VAL A 193 1.98 2.65 3.22
CA VAL A 193 0.82 3.39 3.76
C VAL A 193 1.21 4.38 4.86
N MET A 194 2.37 5.05 4.72
CA MET A 194 2.83 6.05 5.67
C MET A 194 2.00 7.32 5.62
N SER A 195 1.83 7.98 6.78
CA SER A 195 1.05 9.21 6.90
C SER A 195 1.58 10.33 6.01
N MET A 196 0.68 10.94 5.26
CA MET A 196 0.97 12.11 4.43
C MET A 196 0.79 13.43 5.20
N CYS A 197 0.48 13.39 6.51
CA CYS A 197 0.34 14.58 7.36
C CYS A 197 1.68 15.24 7.68
N ASP A 198 2.76 14.46 7.78
CA ASP A 198 4.09 14.98 8.06
C ASP A 198 4.67 15.73 6.86
N TYR A 199 5.18 16.93 7.08
CA TYR A 199 5.75 17.78 6.02
C TYR A 199 6.96 17.13 5.33
N GLU A 200 7.84 16.45 6.06
CA GLU A 200 8.98 15.74 5.48
C GLU A 200 8.52 14.61 4.55
N THR A 201 7.62 13.75 5.04
CA THR A 201 7.04 12.66 4.22
C THR A 201 6.36 13.23 2.97
N ARG A 202 5.57 14.30 3.15
CA ARG A 202 4.91 15.01 2.07
C ARG A 202 5.90 15.55 1.03
N TYR A 203 6.99 16.20 1.48
CA TYR A 203 8.04 16.72 0.61
C TYR A 203 8.68 15.62 -0.21
N LEU A 204 9.12 14.54 0.44
CA LEU A 204 9.80 13.42 -0.24
C LEU A 204 8.91 12.76 -1.30
N VAL A 205 7.66 12.48 -0.96
CA VAL A 205 6.71 11.86 -1.88
C VAL A 205 6.37 12.79 -3.04
N SER A 206 6.12 14.08 -2.79
CA SER A 206 5.78 15.03 -3.84
C SER A 206 6.90 15.17 -4.87
N ASN A 207 8.15 15.30 -4.42
CA ASN A 207 9.30 15.40 -5.32
C ASN A 207 9.53 14.09 -6.09
N GLY A 208 9.35 12.94 -5.44
CA GLY A 208 9.49 11.64 -6.12
C GLY A 208 8.41 11.39 -7.19
N LEU A 209 7.25 12.04 -7.07
CA LEU A 209 6.18 11.98 -8.08
C LEU A 209 6.42 12.90 -9.28
N GLU A 210 7.24 13.95 -9.16
CA GLU A 210 7.50 14.87 -10.26
C GLU A 210 8.24 14.20 -11.43
N HIS A 211 9.17 13.29 -11.10
CA HIS A 211 10.04 12.69 -12.11
C HIS A 211 10.39 11.23 -11.79
N PHE A 212 9.76 10.29 -12.48
CA PHE A 212 10.21 8.91 -12.44
C PHE A 212 11.53 8.72 -13.20
N ARG A 213 12.58 8.38 -12.49
CA ARG A 213 13.88 8.01 -13.03
C ARG A 213 14.00 6.51 -13.23
N ASN A 214 13.55 5.73 -12.27
CA ASN A 214 13.72 4.28 -12.26
C ASN A 214 13.07 3.60 -13.48
N PRO A 215 13.80 2.73 -14.20
CA PRO A 215 13.30 2.07 -15.41
C PRO A 215 12.03 1.24 -15.19
N LEU A 216 11.93 0.52 -14.07
CA LEU A 216 10.75 -0.29 -13.77
C LEU A 216 9.53 0.56 -13.46
N ILE A 217 9.69 1.60 -12.64
CA ILE A 217 8.59 2.53 -12.32
C ILE A 217 8.03 3.14 -13.61
N LYS A 218 8.90 3.61 -14.51
CA LYS A 218 8.48 4.11 -15.84
C LYS A 218 7.71 3.07 -16.64
N ALA A 219 8.19 1.83 -16.68
CA ALA A 219 7.56 0.75 -17.44
C ALA A 219 6.20 0.36 -16.87
N LEU A 220 6.02 0.38 -15.55
CA LEU A 220 4.74 0.10 -14.88
C LEU A 220 3.78 1.28 -15.02
N TYR A 221 4.28 2.51 -14.87
CA TYR A 221 3.48 3.72 -15.09
C TYR A 221 2.91 3.75 -16.51
N ALA A 222 3.71 3.51 -17.53
CA ALA A 222 3.25 3.46 -18.93
C ALA A 222 2.12 2.43 -19.17
N LYS A 223 2.06 1.35 -18.36
CA LYS A 223 0.98 0.36 -18.44
C LYS A 223 -0.30 0.81 -17.74
N THR A 224 -0.20 1.67 -16.75
CA THR A 224 -1.30 2.13 -15.88
C THR A 224 -1.70 3.57 -16.13
N GLU A 225 -0.97 4.29 -16.97
CA GLU A 225 -1.14 5.73 -17.25
C GLU A 225 -2.58 6.09 -17.60
N PHE A 226 -3.24 5.31 -18.47
CA PHE A 226 -4.65 5.55 -18.80
C PHE A 226 -5.56 5.49 -17.57
N SER A 227 -5.35 4.53 -16.68
CA SER A 227 -6.14 4.37 -15.46
C SER A 227 -5.84 5.47 -14.45
N ILE A 228 -4.57 5.82 -14.28
CA ILE A 228 -4.11 6.91 -13.41
C ILE A 228 -4.69 8.24 -13.88
N ASN A 229 -4.59 8.55 -15.18
CA ASN A 229 -5.14 9.79 -15.74
C ASN A 229 -6.67 9.87 -15.61
N LYS A 230 -7.36 8.72 -15.75
CA LYS A 230 -8.81 8.65 -15.53
C LYS A 230 -9.18 8.89 -14.05
N SER A 231 -8.29 8.56 -13.12
CA SER A 231 -8.48 8.76 -11.68
C SER A 231 -7.93 10.12 -11.20
N GLY A 232 -7.80 11.11 -12.07
CA GLY A 232 -7.38 12.47 -11.71
C GLY A 232 -5.89 12.75 -11.87
N GLY A 233 -5.08 11.79 -12.31
CA GLY A 233 -3.64 11.94 -12.52
C GLY A 233 -2.77 11.31 -11.44
N LEU A 234 -1.48 11.61 -11.46
CA LEU A 234 -0.52 11.03 -10.54
C LEU A 234 -0.66 11.65 -9.15
N SER A 235 -0.80 10.83 -8.14
CA SER A 235 -0.94 11.21 -6.72
C SER A 235 -0.32 10.12 -5.84
N PRO A 236 -0.07 10.40 -4.54
CA PRO A 236 0.37 9.37 -3.59
C PRO A 236 -0.61 8.18 -3.56
N TYR A 237 -1.92 8.47 -3.57
CA TYR A 237 -2.96 7.44 -3.60
C TYR A 237 -2.87 6.57 -4.87
N ASN A 238 -2.73 7.19 -6.05
CA ASN A 238 -2.67 6.47 -7.31
C ASN A 238 -1.36 5.67 -7.47
N LEU A 239 -0.26 6.12 -6.90
CA LEU A 239 0.99 5.36 -6.84
C LEU A 239 0.81 4.09 -6.00
N ALA A 240 0.22 4.22 -4.81
CA ALA A 240 -0.08 3.11 -3.91
C ALA A 240 -1.11 2.13 -4.51
N TYR A 241 -2.08 2.62 -5.28
CA TYR A 241 -3.18 1.80 -5.81
C TYR A 241 -2.85 1.12 -7.15
N TYR A 242 -2.12 1.80 -8.06
CA TYR A 242 -1.88 1.30 -9.42
C TYR A 242 -0.48 0.73 -9.64
N ILE A 243 0.57 1.21 -8.93
CA ILE A 243 1.95 0.77 -9.17
C ILE A 243 2.45 -0.18 -8.06
N ALA A 244 2.37 0.20 -6.79
CA ALA A 244 2.81 -0.63 -5.68
C ALA A 244 2.23 -2.06 -5.67
N PRO A 245 0.95 -2.29 -6.06
CA PRO A 245 0.39 -3.64 -6.09
C PRO A 245 1.07 -4.61 -7.07
N PHE A 246 1.77 -4.14 -8.09
CA PHE A 246 2.54 -5.00 -8.99
C PHE A 246 3.78 -5.57 -8.27
N LEU A 247 4.50 -4.72 -7.52
CA LEU A 247 5.65 -5.14 -6.74
C LEU A 247 5.20 -6.06 -5.59
N ASN A 248 4.20 -5.63 -4.81
CA ASN A 248 3.65 -6.41 -3.70
C ASN A 248 3.10 -7.79 -4.13
N ALA A 249 2.47 -7.87 -5.31
CA ALA A 249 2.02 -9.17 -5.83
C ALA A 249 3.21 -10.07 -6.16
N THR A 250 4.24 -9.51 -6.81
CA THR A 250 5.42 -10.28 -7.20
C THR A 250 6.22 -10.71 -5.97
N ALA A 251 6.39 -9.83 -4.99
CA ALA A 251 7.04 -10.14 -3.73
C ALA A 251 6.33 -11.30 -2.99
N ARG A 252 5.00 -11.26 -2.90
CA ARG A 252 4.21 -12.23 -2.11
C ARG A 252 4.02 -13.59 -2.76
N VAL A 253 3.76 -13.65 -4.08
CA VAL A 253 3.38 -14.90 -4.79
C VAL A 253 4.28 -15.22 -5.99
N GLY A 254 5.32 -14.42 -6.23
CA GLY A 254 6.32 -14.69 -7.25
C GLY A 254 7.29 -15.79 -6.82
N THR A 255 7.82 -16.53 -7.79
CA THR A 255 8.97 -17.42 -7.57
C THR A 255 10.22 -16.60 -7.26
N VAL A 256 11.23 -17.19 -6.62
CA VAL A 256 12.52 -16.51 -6.34
C VAL A 256 13.11 -15.92 -7.63
N LYS A 257 13.02 -16.63 -8.76
CA LYS A 257 13.48 -16.11 -10.06
C LYS A 257 12.70 -14.86 -10.50
N GLU A 258 11.39 -14.84 -10.35
CA GLU A 258 10.56 -13.68 -10.71
C GLU A 258 10.86 -12.48 -9.80
N LYS A 259 11.05 -12.74 -8.50
CA LYS A 259 11.48 -11.71 -7.52
C LYS A 259 12.89 -11.19 -7.82
N THR A 260 13.82 -12.06 -8.22
CA THR A 260 15.18 -11.66 -8.65
C THR A 260 15.10 -10.72 -9.86
N ILE A 261 14.32 -11.08 -10.88
CA ILE A 261 14.13 -10.24 -12.06
C ILE A 261 13.44 -8.90 -11.68
N LEU A 262 12.49 -8.91 -10.74
CA LEU A 262 11.90 -7.71 -10.18
C LEU A 262 12.97 -6.83 -9.53
N PHE A 263 13.79 -7.38 -8.64
CA PHE A 263 14.83 -6.63 -7.95
C PHE A 263 15.86 -6.06 -8.91
N GLU A 264 16.39 -6.88 -9.82
CA GLU A 264 17.37 -6.45 -10.82
C GLU A 264 16.82 -5.37 -11.77
N SER A 265 15.51 -5.34 -12.03
CA SER A 265 14.88 -4.29 -12.83
C SER A 265 14.77 -2.94 -12.11
N LEU A 266 14.83 -2.93 -10.76
CA LEU A 266 14.95 -1.72 -9.94
C LEU A 266 16.40 -1.21 -9.86
N LEU A 267 17.38 -2.07 -10.15
CA LEU A 267 18.79 -1.70 -10.21
C LEU A 267 19.09 -1.04 -11.58
N GLU A 268 19.29 0.29 -11.60
CA GLU A 268 19.48 1.06 -12.83
C GLU A 268 20.62 0.51 -13.70
N PHE A 269 21.68 -0.02 -13.06
CA PHE A 269 22.84 -0.59 -13.75
C PHE A 269 22.62 -2.01 -14.29
N LYS A 270 21.49 -2.68 -13.95
CA LYS A 270 21.11 -4.00 -14.46
C LYS A 270 19.84 -4.00 -15.30
N ALA A 271 18.99 -2.99 -15.17
CA ALA A 271 17.65 -2.95 -15.74
C ALA A 271 17.59 -3.23 -17.25
N TYR A 272 18.62 -2.84 -17.99
CA TYR A 272 18.70 -3.01 -19.44
C TYR A 272 19.57 -4.19 -19.90
N ASP A 273 20.09 -5.00 -18.97
CA ASP A 273 20.79 -6.22 -19.29
C ASP A 273 19.88 -7.16 -20.09
N GLN A 274 20.47 -7.86 -21.06
CA GLN A 274 19.74 -8.74 -21.94
C GLN A 274 19.67 -10.15 -21.36
N ILE A 275 18.47 -10.65 -21.16
CA ILE A 275 18.19 -11.99 -20.64
C ILE A 275 17.30 -12.79 -21.60
N ALA A 276 17.33 -14.11 -21.46
CA ALA A 276 16.49 -14.98 -22.28
C ALA A 276 14.99 -14.72 -22.01
N SER A 277 14.24 -14.43 -23.07
CA SER A 277 12.81 -14.12 -22.96
C SER A 277 12.01 -15.35 -22.49
N THR A 278 11.13 -15.12 -21.52
CA THR A 278 10.12 -16.10 -21.09
C THR A 278 8.76 -15.92 -21.76
N LYS A 279 8.66 -15.02 -22.73
CA LYS A 279 7.43 -14.75 -23.46
C LYS A 279 7.04 -15.94 -24.33
N ARG A 280 5.76 -16.32 -24.31
CA ARG A 280 5.25 -17.43 -25.12
C ARG A 280 5.49 -17.17 -26.62
N GLY A 281 6.10 -18.12 -27.31
CA GLY A 281 6.43 -18.03 -28.73
C GLY A 281 7.72 -17.26 -29.05
N CYS A 282 8.48 -16.80 -28.06
CA CYS A 282 9.73 -16.08 -28.22
C CYS A 282 10.97 -16.87 -27.74
N ALA A 283 10.91 -18.20 -27.77
CA ALA A 283 12.05 -19.04 -27.37
C ALA A 283 13.30 -18.69 -28.19
N GLY A 284 14.41 -18.42 -27.49
CA GLY A 284 15.69 -18.05 -28.11
C GLY A 284 15.82 -16.53 -28.40
N GLN A 285 14.80 -15.73 -28.15
CA GLN A 285 14.89 -14.27 -28.21
C GLN A 285 15.41 -13.72 -26.88
N MET A 286 16.03 -12.54 -26.94
CA MET A 286 16.46 -11.78 -25.76
C MET A 286 15.51 -10.62 -25.52
N GLU A 287 15.35 -10.25 -24.26
CA GLU A 287 14.62 -9.06 -23.83
C GLU A 287 15.37 -8.42 -22.64
N SER A 288 15.13 -7.15 -22.37
CA SER A 288 15.75 -6.52 -21.19
C SER A 288 15.11 -7.02 -19.89
N VAL A 289 15.88 -6.94 -18.80
CA VAL A 289 15.41 -7.30 -17.45
C VAL A 289 14.15 -6.52 -17.11
N VAL A 290 14.10 -5.20 -17.39
CA VAL A 290 12.95 -4.35 -17.10
C VAL A 290 11.70 -4.72 -17.91
N GLU A 291 11.85 -5.10 -19.20
CA GLU A 291 10.71 -5.56 -20.02
C GLU A 291 10.13 -6.86 -19.49
N GLN A 292 10.99 -7.82 -19.11
CA GLN A 292 10.54 -9.07 -18.52
C GLN A 292 9.89 -8.85 -17.16
N ALA A 293 10.49 -8.01 -16.29
CA ALA A 293 9.95 -7.67 -14.98
C ALA A 293 8.55 -7.05 -15.07
N ALA A 294 8.39 -6.01 -15.89
CA ALA A 294 7.09 -5.33 -16.06
C ALA A 294 6.00 -6.27 -16.60
N ARG A 295 6.35 -7.24 -17.46
CA ARG A 295 5.43 -8.28 -17.92
C ARG A 295 5.13 -9.30 -16.82
N ASN A 296 6.13 -9.75 -16.08
CA ASN A 296 5.96 -10.69 -14.98
C ASN A 296 5.04 -10.10 -13.90
N CYS A 297 5.29 -8.87 -13.46
CA CYS A 297 4.46 -8.15 -12.49
C CYS A 297 2.99 -8.11 -12.93
N THR A 298 2.72 -7.78 -14.20
CA THR A 298 1.35 -7.77 -14.74
C THR A 298 0.69 -9.15 -14.70
N ASN A 299 1.42 -10.19 -15.12
CA ASN A 299 0.91 -11.57 -15.16
C ASN A 299 0.66 -12.12 -13.75
N ILE A 300 1.59 -11.86 -12.82
CA ILE A 300 1.50 -12.31 -11.43
C ILE A 300 0.32 -11.60 -10.75
N LYS A 301 0.18 -10.28 -10.93
CA LYS A 301 -0.95 -9.55 -10.38
C LYS A 301 -2.28 -10.06 -10.91
N SER A 302 -2.36 -10.37 -12.22
CA SER A 302 -3.56 -10.96 -12.82
C SER A 302 -3.87 -12.34 -12.27
N ARG A 303 -2.85 -13.18 -12.03
CA ARG A 303 -3.00 -14.49 -11.38
C ARG A 303 -3.48 -14.34 -9.94
N GLN A 304 -2.83 -13.50 -9.15
CA GLN A 304 -3.22 -13.20 -7.77
C GLN A 304 -4.68 -12.70 -7.68
N THR A 305 -5.09 -11.83 -8.61
CA THR A 305 -6.48 -11.33 -8.65
C THR A 305 -7.47 -12.47 -8.89
N LYS A 306 -7.19 -13.39 -9.82
CA LYS A 306 -8.07 -14.53 -10.09
C LYS A 306 -8.16 -15.48 -8.90
N GLU A 307 -7.04 -15.79 -8.26
CA GLU A 307 -7.01 -16.63 -7.07
C GLU A 307 -7.79 -15.99 -5.93
N ARG A 308 -7.59 -14.68 -5.72
CA ARG A 308 -8.36 -13.90 -4.75
C ARG A 308 -9.86 -13.97 -5.01
N ASP A 309 -10.29 -13.79 -6.25
CA ASP A 309 -11.72 -13.76 -6.60
C ASP A 309 -12.36 -15.14 -6.37
N ILE A 310 -11.65 -16.23 -6.68
CA ILE A 310 -12.12 -17.60 -6.40
C ILE A 310 -12.27 -17.84 -4.89
N ASP A 311 -11.25 -17.51 -4.10
CA ASP A 311 -11.29 -17.69 -2.65
C ASP A 311 -12.34 -16.77 -2.01
N TYR A 312 -12.50 -15.54 -2.53
CA TYR A 312 -13.51 -14.60 -2.07
C TYR A 312 -14.94 -15.15 -2.25
N GLU A 313 -15.28 -15.67 -3.44
CA GLU A 313 -16.59 -16.28 -3.71
C GLU A 313 -16.86 -17.49 -2.77
N LEU A 314 -15.85 -18.32 -2.54
CA LEU A 314 -15.95 -19.44 -1.60
C LEU A 314 -16.24 -18.94 -0.18
N ILE A 315 -15.50 -17.95 0.29
CA ILE A 315 -15.65 -17.36 1.63
C ILE A 315 -17.02 -16.70 1.79
N GLU A 316 -17.52 -15.97 0.80
CA GLU A 316 -18.87 -15.41 0.80
C GLU A 316 -19.92 -16.50 1.03
N SER A 317 -19.82 -17.61 0.30
CA SER A 317 -20.68 -18.77 0.47
C SER A 317 -20.58 -19.40 1.87
N MET A 318 -19.40 -19.39 2.50
CA MET A 318 -19.21 -19.87 3.88
C MET A 318 -19.86 -18.92 4.90
N ILE A 319 -19.70 -17.61 4.73
CA ILE A 319 -20.31 -16.58 5.58
C ILE A 319 -21.81 -16.78 5.66
N GLU A 320 -22.46 -16.93 4.52
CA GLU A 320 -23.92 -17.13 4.44
C GLU A 320 -24.35 -18.48 5.05
N ARG A 321 -23.74 -19.61 4.64
CA ARG A 321 -24.12 -20.94 5.09
C ARG A 321 -23.94 -21.17 6.58
N GLN A 322 -22.88 -20.60 7.16
CA GLN A 322 -22.52 -20.78 8.57
C GLN A 322 -23.05 -19.63 9.42
N ASN A 323 -23.72 -18.63 8.81
CA ASN A 323 -24.22 -17.43 9.50
C ASN A 323 -23.15 -16.72 10.33
N LEU A 324 -21.94 -16.55 9.76
CA LEU A 324 -20.78 -16.04 10.49
C LEU A 324 -20.94 -14.58 10.94
N LEU A 325 -21.77 -13.81 10.28
CA LEU A 325 -22.06 -12.40 10.62
C LEU A 325 -22.82 -12.23 11.96
N GLN A 326 -23.30 -13.32 12.57
CA GLN A 326 -23.80 -13.25 13.95
C GLN A 326 -22.70 -12.96 14.99
N ASN A 327 -21.43 -13.20 14.65
CA ASN A 327 -20.29 -12.97 15.51
C ASN A 327 -19.79 -11.52 15.35
N LYS A 328 -19.26 -10.96 16.43
CA LYS A 328 -18.67 -9.62 16.43
C LYS A 328 -17.36 -9.52 15.63
N ILE A 329 -16.65 -10.62 15.50
CA ILE A 329 -15.46 -10.75 14.64
C ILE A 329 -15.78 -11.80 13.58
N LEU A 330 -15.56 -11.45 12.32
CA LEU A 330 -15.74 -12.37 11.20
C LEU A 330 -14.51 -13.28 11.10
N LEU A 331 -14.60 -14.46 11.73
CA LEU A 331 -13.54 -15.46 11.72
C LEU A 331 -13.82 -16.53 10.67
N ILE A 332 -12.91 -16.69 9.72
CA ILE A 332 -13.01 -17.62 8.60
C ILE A 332 -11.85 -18.62 8.68
N GLN A 333 -12.18 -19.90 8.66
CA GLN A 333 -11.24 -21.01 8.70
C GLN A 333 -11.18 -21.68 7.32
N MET A 334 -10.01 -21.63 6.67
CA MET A 334 -9.76 -22.19 5.35
C MET A 334 -8.86 -23.41 5.46
N GLU A 335 -9.33 -24.59 5.04
CA GLU A 335 -8.49 -25.79 4.99
C GLU A 335 -7.55 -25.80 3.77
N GLN A 336 -7.91 -25.07 2.72
CA GLN A 336 -7.17 -24.95 1.45
C GLN A 336 -7.24 -23.51 0.97
N GLY A 337 -6.29 -23.09 0.14
CA GLY A 337 -6.20 -21.75 -0.46
C GLY A 337 -4.77 -21.21 -0.36
N GLU A 338 -4.59 -19.95 -0.74
CA GLU A 338 -3.30 -19.26 -0.77
C GLU A 338 -3.17 -18.28 0.42
N PRO A 339 -2.42 -18.62 1.49
CA PRO A 339 -2.30 -17.76 2.66
C PRO A 339 -1.76 -16.35 2.36
N ALA A 340 -0.97 -16.20 1.29
CA ALA A 340 -0.38 -14.93 0.92
C ALA A 340 -1.41 -13.86 0.47
N ILE A 341 -2.62 -14.28 0.08
CA ILE A 341 -3.71 -13.37 -0.32
C ILE A 341 -4.77 -13.15 0.77
N ALA A 342 -4.65 -13.82 1.93
CA ALA A 342 -5.61 -13.70 3.04
C ALA A 342 -5.90 -12.23 3.42
N GLY A 343 -4.85 -11.42 3.55
CA GLY A 343 -5.00 -10.01 3.90
C GLY A 343 -5.74 -9.18 2.85
N LEU A 344 -5.62 -9.54 1.57
CA LEU A 344 -6.35 -8.85 0.49
C LEU A 344 -7.85 -9.15 0.56
N ILE A 345 -8.19 -10.43 0.81
CA ILE A 345 -9.59 -10.86 0.94
C ILE A 345 -10.19 -10.27 2.22
N ALA A 346 -9.45 -10.29 3.34
CA ALA A 346 -9.90 -9.72 4.59
C ALA A 346 -10.24 -8.22 4.47
N ASN A 347 -9.44 -7.44 3.74
CA ASN A 347 -9.75 -6.03 3.46
C ASN A 347 -11.08 -5.86 2.70
N LEU A 348 -11.34 -6.71 1.69
CA LEU A 348 -12.61 -6.66 0.96
C LEU A 348 -13.81 -6.99 1.85
N LEU A 349 -13.65 -7.95 2.76
CA LEU A 349 -14.71 -8.34 3.70
C LEU A 349 -14.96 -7.26 4.76
N VAL A 350 -13.89 -6.63 5.28
CA VAL A 350 -14.03 -5.47 6.17
C VAL A 350 -14.78 -4.34 5.49
N ALA A 351 -14.42 -4.01 4.25
CA ALA A 351 -15.10 -2.96 3.48
C ALA A 351 -16.58 -3.28 3.22
N LYS A 352 -16.94 -4.57 3.02
CA LYS A 352 -18.30 -4.99 2.72
C LYS A 352 -19.19 -5.15 3.97
N TYR A 353 -18.64 -5.78 5.01
CA TYR A 353 -19.41 -6.18 6.19
C TYR A 353 -19.16 -5.33 7.42
N HIS A 354 -18.16 -4.44 7.38
CA HIS A 354 -17.78 -3.53 8.46
C HIS A 354 -17.35 -4.24 9.76
N HIS A 355 -17.03 -5.53 9.71
CA HIS A 355 -16.59 -6.32 10.85
C HIS A 355 -15.07 -6.52 10.85
N PRO A 356 -14.41 -6.48 12.00
CA PRO A 356 -13.03 -6.98 12.12
C PRO A 356 -12.99 -8.41 11.59
N THR A 357 -12.03 -8.71 10.72
CA THR A 357 -12.01 -9.96 9.95
C THR A 357 -10.70 -10.72 10.14
N LEU A 358 -10.81 -12.01 10.41
CA LEU A 358 -9.72 -12.98 10.47
C LEU A 358 -9.90 -14.02 9.37
N ILE A 359 -8.89 -14.20 8.50
CA ILE A 359 -8.83 -15.33 7.57
C ILE A 359 -7.65 -16.19 7.98
N LEU A 360 -7.94 -17.40 8.41
CA LEU A 360 -6.98 -18.34 8.98
C LEU A 360 -6.92 -19.62 8.15
N TYR A 361 -5.71 -20.07 7.86
CA TYR A 361 -5.43 -21.33 7.17
C TYR A 361 -4.88 -22.36 8.14
N LYS A 362 -5.20 -23.64 7.91
CA LYS A 362 -4.80 -24.73 8.78
C LYS A 362 -3.30 -25.05 8.66
N MET A 363 -2.59 -25.02 9.78
CA MET A 363 -1.17 -25.30 9.91
C MET A 363 -0.93 -26.35 11.01
N GLY A 364 -1.18 -27.63 10.68
CA GLY A 364 -1.17 -28.71 11.69
C GLY A 364 -2.29 -28.54 12.71
N ASP A 365 -1.93 -28.38 13.99
CA ASP A 365 -2.89 -28.15 15.08
C ASP A 365 -3.18 -26.65 15.33
N MET A 366 -2.67 -25.79 14.47
CA MET A 366 -2.81 -24.34 14.55
C MET A 366 -3.58 -23.79 13.35
N TRP A 367 -4.16 -22.62 13.55
CA TRP A 367 -4.74 -21.77 12.50
C TRP A 367 -3.94 -20.48 12.42
N GLN A 368 -3.39 -20.19 11.26
CA GLN A 368 -2.55 -19.01 11.05
C GLN A 368 -3.01 -18.23 9.83
N GLY A 369 -2.94 -16.90 9.90
CA GLY A 369 -3.32 -16.08 8.76
C GLY A 369 -3.28 -14.60 9.04
N SER A 370 -4.20 -13.87 8.43
CA SER A 370 -4.22 -12.41 8.44
C SER A 370 -5.47 -11.86 9.13
N ALA A 371 -5.25 -10.82 9.92
CA ALA A 371 -6.29 -9.98 10.52
C ALA A 371 -6.38 -8.63 9.83
N ARG A 372 -7.58 -8.12 9.63
CA ARG A 372 -7.86 -6.78 9.13
C ARG A 372 -9.01 -6.14 9.90
N ASN A 373 -8.92 -4.83 10.05
CA ASN A 373 -9.94 -4.00 10.67
C ASN A 373 -9.95 -2.61 10.03
N ASP A 374 -11.04 -1.90 10.21
CA ASP A 374 -11.11 -0.47 9.96
C ASP A 374 -11.50 0.21 11.28
N SER A 375 -10.60 1.00 11.84
CA SER A 375 -10.78 1.67 13.13
C SER A 375 -11.98 2.63 13.16
N ARG A 376 -12.43 3.09 11.98
CA ARG A 376 -13.64 3.91 11.85
C ARG A 376 -14.91 3.18 12.29
N TYR A 377 -14.90 1.85 12.36
CA TYR A 377 -16.05 1.04 12.77
C TYR A 377 -16.07 0.69 14.27
N GLY A 378 -15.29 1.39 15.10
CA GLY A 378 -15.42 1.37 16.56
C GLY A 378 -14.41 0.49 17.33
N LEU A 379 -13.54 -0.28 16.66
CA LEU A 379 -12.45 -1.00 17.33
C LEU A 379 -11.11 -0.37 16.88
N GLU A 380 -10.50 0.44 17.76
CA GLU A 380 -9.31 1.24 17.42
C GLU A 380 -8.05 0.37 17.20
N ASP A 381 -7.72 -0.51 18.16
CA ASP A 381 -6.57 -1.42 18.06
C ASP A 381 -7.00 -2.88 18.14
N PHE A 382 -7.22 -3.49 16.97
CA PHE A 382 -7.62 -4.89 16.87
C PHE A 382 -6.48 -5.84 17.27
N ARG A 383 -5.24 -5.48 16.99
CA ARG A 383 -4.07 -6.30 17.37
C ARG A 383 -3.95 -6.38 18.89
N GLN A 384 -4.09 -5.25 19.61
CA GLN A 384 -4.03 -5.23 21.06
C GLN A 384 -5.20 -6.01 21.67
N PHE A 385 -6.41 -5.84 21.14
CA PHE A 385 -7.58 -6.65 21.55
C PHE A 385 -7.30 -8.16 21.48
N MET A 386 -6.64 -8.61 20.40
CA MET A 386 -6.29 -10.02 20.26
C MET A 386 -5.21 -10.47 21.25
N ARG A 387 -4.23 -9.61 21.56
CA ARG A 387 -3.20 -9.92 22.55
C ARG A 387 -3.77 -10.03 23.97
N ASP A 388 -4.72 -9.18 24.30
CA ASP A 388 -5.32 -9.12 25.65
C ASP A 388 -6.20 -10.33 25.99
N CYS A 389 -6.60 -11.14 25.01
CA CYS A 389 -7.45 -12.30 25.25
C CYS A 389 -6.70 -13.55 25.76
N ASP A 390 -5.37 -13.57 25.71
CA ASP A 390 -4.50 -14.72 26.06
C ASP A 390 -4.85 -16.05 25.33
N LEU A 391 -5.57 -15.98 24.19
CA LEU A 391 -6.00 -17.15 23.41
C LEU A 391 -5.23 -17.29 22.09
N VAL A 392 -4.39 -16.32 21.75
CA VAL A 392 -3.60 -16.29 20.51
C VAL A 392 -2.13 -16.58 20.82
N ASN A 393 -1.45 -17.26 19.90
CA ASN A 393 -0.02 -17.54 20.03
C ASN A 393 0.82 -16.30 19.73
N PHE A 394 0.42 -15.54 18.73
CA PHE A 394 0.97 -14.23 18.42
C PHE A 394 -0.04 -13.36 17.66
N ALA A 395 0.17 -12.04 17.70
CA ALA A 395 -0.45 -11.03 16.84
C ALA A 395 0.60 -9.97 16.53
N GLU A 396 1.12 -9.94 15.28
CA GLU A 396 2.28 -9.14 14.89
C GLU A 396 2.00 -8.35 13.60
N GLY A 397 2.32 -7.06 13.61
CA GLY A 397 2.06 -6.09 12.54
C GLY A 397 1.48 -4.80 13.07
N HIS A 398 0.71 -4.09 12.25
CA HIS A 398 0.04 -2.84 12.60
C HIS A 398 -1.27 -3.06 13.37
N GLU A 399 -1.80 -2.02 13.99
CA GLU A 399 -3.00 -2.06 14.85
C GLU A 399 -4.25 -2.65 14.16
N SER A 400 -4.43 -2.34 12.88
CA SER A 400 -5.57 -2.79 12.05
C SER A 400 -5.19 -3.82 10.97
N ALA A 401 -3.91 -4.19 10.82
CA ALA A 401 -3.44 -5.11 9.78
C ALA A 401 -2.24 -5.93 10.28
N PHE A 402 -2.46 -7.18 10.63
CA PHE A 402 -1.44 -8.00 11.26
C PHE A 402 -1.58 -9.50 10.94
N GLY A 403 -0.50 -10.24 11.18
CA GLY A 403 -0.48 -11.69 11.18
C GLY A 403 -0.86 -12.24 12.55
N THR A 404 -1.54 -13.40 12.60
CA THR A 404 -1.92 -14.03 13.86
C THR A 404 -1.96 -15.55 13.75
N GLN A 405 -1.81 -16.21 14.90
CA GLN A 405 -1.94 -17.66 15.02
C GLN A 405 -2.74 -18.02 16.26
N ILE A 406 -3.68 -18.96 16.10
CA ILE A 406 -4.56 -19.44 17.17
C ILE A 406 -4.53 -20.97 17.17
N ALA A 407 -4.39 -21.60 18.36
CA ALA A 407 -4.50 -23.04 18.49
C ALA A 407 -5.92 -23.51 18.19
N ASN A 408 -6.05 -24.70 17.57
CA ASN A 408 -7.36 -25.22 17.19
C ASN A 408 -8.35 -25.30 18.37
N GLU A 409 -7.86 -25.66 19.54
CA GLU A 409 -8.66 -25.75 20.79
C GLU A 409 -9.11 -24.39 21.35
N ASN A 410 -8.56 -23.28 20.87
CA ASN A 410 -8.87 -21.92 21.31
C ASN A 410 -9.81 -21.17 20.38
N ILE A 411 -10.11 -21.69 19.20
CA ILE A 411 -10.97 -20.99 18.21
C ILE A 411 -12.35 -20.68 18.80
N ASP A 412 -13.05 -21.69 19.34
CA ASP A 412 -14.40 -21.50 19.90
C ASP A 412 -14.36 -20.56 21.12
N LYS A 413 -13.33 -20.69 21.96
CA LYS A 413 -13.14 -19.80 23.11
C LYS A 413 -12.90 -18.35 22.69
N PHE A 414 -12.15 -18.14 21.60
CA PHE A 414 -11.91 -16.82 21.07
C PHE A 414 -13.19 -16.20 20.52
N ILE A 415 -14.03 -16.98 19.81
CA ILE A 415 -15.33 -16.51 19.32
C ILE A 415 -16.23 -16.12 20.50
N GLU A 416 -16.30 -16.94 21.54
CA GLU A 416 -17.10 -16.64 22.74
C GLU A 416 -16.58 -15.38 23.45
N TYR A 417 -15.27 -15.29 23.65
CA TYR A 417 -14.63 -14.12 24.26
C TYR A 417 -14.93 -12.84 23.48
N SER A 418 -14.72 -12.85 22.18
CA SER A 418 -14.90 -11.68 21.32
C SER A 418 -16.36 -11.22 21.27
N ASN A 419 -17.31 -12.15 21.16
CA ASN A 419 -18.74 -11.84 21.20
C ASN A 419 -19.17 -11.20 22.52
N LYS A 420 -18.59 -11.65 23.64
CA LYS A 420 -18.87 -11.08 24.96
C LYS A 420 -18.19 -9.73 25.17
N ALA A 421 -16.92 -9.61 24.81
CA ALA A 421 -16.14 -8.40 25.01
C ALA A 421 -16.63 -7.23 24.14
N LEU A 422 -17.12 -7.55 22.93
CA LEU A 422 -17.61 -6.58 21.96
C LEU A 422 -19.15 -6.50 21.90
N GLN A 423 -19.87 -7.05 22.90
CA GLN A 423 -21.34 -7.11 22.85
C GLN A 423 -22.02 -5.77 22.61
N ASP A 424 -21.46 -4.69 23.17
CA ASP A 424 -21.98 -3.32 23.09
C ASP A 424 -21.43 -2.54 21.89
N TYR A 425 -20.55 -3.15 21.08
CA TYR A 425 -20.05 -2.54 19.86
C TYR A 425 -21.04 -2.70 18.71
N GLU A 426 -21.36 -1.60 18.05
CA GLU A 426 -22.07 -1.58 16.76
C GLU A 426 -21.08 -1.20 15.68
N PHE A 427 -20.78 -2.13 14.79
CA PHE A 427 -19.89 -1.90 13.65
C PHE A 427 -20.71 -1.27 12.51
N SER A 428 -21.09 -0.02 12.69
CA SER A 428 -21.80 0.74 11.67
C SER A 428 -20.85 1.75 11.03
N PRO A 429 -20.78 1.83 9.70
CA PRO A 429 -20.01 2.87 9.05
C PRO A 429 -20.58 4.23 9.44
N VAL A 430 -19.67 5.13 9.84
CA VAL A 430 -19.98 6.55 10.03
C VAL A 430 -19.12 7.31 9.04
N ASP A 431 -19.70 7.70 7.92
CA ASP A 431 -18.99 8.54 6.97
C ASP A 431 -19.00 9.98 7.46
N ARG A 432 -17.80 10.53 7.56
CA ARG A 432 -17.63 11.95 7.85
C ARG A 432 -17.71 12.73 6.55
N VAL A 433 -18.76 13.54 6.43
CA VAL A 433 -18.99 14.38 5.26
C VAL A 433 -18.34 15.74 5.46
N ASP A 434 -17.51 16.17 4.50
CA ASP A 434 -16.83 17.46 4.54
C ASP A 434 -17.73 18.59 4.07
N PHE A 435 -18.62 18.31 3.08
CA PHE A 435 -19.53 19.30 2.52
C PHE A 435 -20.92 18.70 2.31
N ILE A 436 -21.95 19.49 2.62
CA ILE A 436 -23.34 19.19 2.26
C ILE A 436 -23.80 20.27 1.28
N ILE A 437 -24.18 19.86 0.07
CA ILE A 437 -24.56 20.77 -1.01
C ILE A 437 -25.86 20.28 -1.67
N ASN A 438 -26.80 21.21 -1.90
CA ASN A 438 -27.97 20.87 -2.70
C ASN A 438 -27.58 20.80 -4.19
N ALA A 439 -28.13 19.82 -4.94
CA ALA A 439 -27.77 19.56 -6.33
C ALA A 439 -27.90 20.81 -7.25
N ASN A 440 -28.83 21.71 -6.95
CA ASN A 440 -29.01 22.97 -7.70
C ASN A 440 -27.98 24.06 -7.37
N GLN A 441 -27.21 23.90 -6.30
CA GLN A 441 -26.16 24.82 -5.87
C GLN A 441 -24.75 24.32 -6.25
N LEU A 442 -24.64 23.07 -6.69
CA LEU A 442 -23.37 22.49 -7.10
C LEU A 442 -22.86 23.20 -8.37
N THR A 443 -21.61 23.68 -8.35
CA THR A 443 -20.99 24.39 -9.47
C THR A 443 -19.82 23.62 -10.07
N SER A 444 -19.57 23.82 -11.36
CA SER A 444 -18.42 23.24 -12.03
C SER A 444 -17.10 23.71 -11.42
N GLU A 445 -17.02 25.00 -11.01
CA GLU A 445 -15.85 25.60 -10.39
C GLU A 445 -15.50 24.87 -9.07
N PHE A 446 -16.47 24.65 -8.19
CA PHE A 446 -16.29 23.93 -6.94
C PHE A 446 -15.69 22.52 -7.15
N ILE A 447 -16.22 21.77 -8.14
CA ILE A 447 -15.72 20.42 -8.43
C ILE A 447 -14.31 20.46 -9.00
N LEU A 448 -14.04 21.39 -9.93
CA LEU A 448 -12.72 21.52 -10.56
C LEU A 448 -11.66 21.97 -9.56
N ASP A 449 -12.00 22.88 -8.63
CA ASP A 449 -11.06 23.36 -7.62
C ASP A 449 -10.64 22.24 -6.67
N ILE A 450 -11.59 21.41 -6.21
CA ILE A 450 -11.27 20.24 -5.38
C ILE A 450 -10.55 19.17 -6.21
N GLY A 451 -11.05 18.86 -7.42
CA GLY A 451 -10.46 17.85 -8.28
C GLY A 451 -9.01 18.15 -8.67
N LYS A 452 -8.64 19.42 -8.81
CA LYS A 452 -7.25 19.84 -9.07
C LYS A 452 -6.30 19.58 -7.91
N LEU A 453 -6.81 19.40 -6.69
CA LEU A 453 -6.01 19.04 -5.53
C LEU A 453 -5.74 17.53 -5.42
N HIS A 454 -6.09 16.74 -6.45
CA HIS A 454 -5.92 15.29 -6.44
C HIS A 454 -4.51 14.83 -6.05
N TYR A 455 -3.47 15.59 -6.41
CA TYR A 455 -2.07 15.31 -6.10
C TYR A 455 -1.71 15.33 -4.61
N ILE A 456 -2.59 15.84 -3.73
CA ILE A 456 -2.31 15.90 -2.28
C ILE A 456 -2.89 14.71 -1.51
N TRP A 457 -3.89 14.01 -2.07
CA TRP A 457 -4.58 12.94 -1.35
C TRP A 457 -3.69 11.71 -1.20
N GLY A 458 -3.69 11.14 -0.02
CA GLY A 458 -2.90 9.98 0.37
C GLY A 458 -3.32 9.46 1.74
N GLN A 459 -2.48 8.65 2.35
CA GLN A 459 -2.75 8.10 3.67
C GLN A 459 -2.95 9.22 4.70
N GLU A 460 -4.03 9.14 5.47
CA GLU A 460 -4.48 10.11 6.48
C GLU A 460 -4.90 11.49 5.93
N ILE A 461 -4.71 11.75 4.66
CA ILE A 461 -5.25 12.92 3.97
C ILE A 461 -6.22 12.44 2.90
N SER A 462 -7.45 12.16 3.32
CA SER A 462 -8.51 11.64 2.44
C SER A 462 -9.02 12.69 1.48
N GLU A 463 -9.47 12.24 0.31
CA GLU A 463 -10.25 13.07 -0.61
C GLU A 463 -11.57 13.51 0.07
N PRO A 464 -11.99 14.80 -0.08
CA PRO A 464 -13.21 15.28 0.55
C PRO A 464 -14.45 14.52 0.11
N LEU A 465 -15.23 14.03 1.08
CA LEU A 465 -16.52 13.39 0.85
C LEU A 465 -17.63 14.43 0.85
N ILE A 466 -18.43 14.44 -0.21
CA ILE A 466 -19.50 15.42 -0.43
C ILE A 466 -20.85 14.71 -0.41
N ALA A 467 -21.76 15.22 0.43
CA ALA A 467 -23.18 14.86 0.37
C ALA A 467 -23.91 15.81 -0.57
N ILE A 468 -24.53 15.27 -1.61
CA ILE A 468 -25.32 16.03 -2.57
C ILE A 468 -26.78 15.69 -2.33
N GLU A 469 -27.56 16.69 -1.94
CA GLU A 469 -28.97 16.51 -1.64
C GLU A 469 -29.86 16.85 -2.83
N HIS A 470 -31.01 16.14 -2.92
CA HIS A 470 -32.10 16.41 -3.87
C HIS A 470 -31.67 16.33 -5.34
N ILE A 471 -30.94 15.29 -5.72
CA ILE A 471 -30.63 14.98 -7.11
C ILE A 471 -31.90 14.43 -7.77
N ALA A 472 -32.41 15.16 -8.75
CA ALA A 472 -33.57 14.73 -9.52
C ALA A 472 -33.16 13.89 -10.73
N ILE A 473 -33.63 12.66 -10.80
CA ILE A 473 -33.38 11.71 -11.89
C ILE A 473 -34.65 11.55 -12.72
N THR A 474 -34.51 11.81 -14.02
CA THR A 474 -35.56 11.63 -15.03
C THR A 474 -35.04 10.74 -16.15
N ASN A 475 -35.91 10.26 -17.02
CA ASN A 475 -35.49 9.49 -18.19
C ASN A 475 -34.58 10.29 -19.15
N ASP A 476 -34.67 11.63 -19.13
CA ASP A 476 -33.88 12.47 -20.01
C ASP A 476 -32.42 12.67 -19.54
N ASN A 477 -32.16 12.56 -18.21
CA ASN A 477 -30.85 12.81 -17.65
C ASN A 477 -30.13 11.56 -17.10
N LEU A 478 -30.82 10.40 -17.14
CA LEU A 478 -30.25 9.11 -16.73
C LEU A 478 -29.73 8.35 -17.97
N SER A 479 -28.58 7.77 -17.87
CA SER A 479 -28.04 6.84 -18.87
C SER A 479 -27.22 5.74 -18.24
N VAL A 480 -27.31 4.53 -18.77
CA VAL A 480 -26.48 3.39 -18.40
C VAL A 480 -25.42 3.22 -19.48
N ILE A 481 -24.17 3.19 -19.09
CA ILE A 481 -23.01 3.19 -20.01
C ILE A 481 -21.99 2.10 -19.63
N GLY A 482 -21.00 1.93 -20.49
CA GLY A 482 -19.96 0.92 -20.31
C GLY A 482 -20.25 -0.37 -21.08
N LYS A 483 -19.21 -1.20 -21.30
CA LYS A 483 -19.34 -2.46 -22.04
C LYS A 483 -20.18 -3.52 -21.30
N LYS A 484 -20.24 -3.42 -19.99
CA LYS A 484 -21.02 -4.32 -19.13
C LYS A 484 -22.38 -3.74 -18.75
N GLU A 485 -22.69 -2.51 -19.18
CA GLU A 485 -23.91 -1.79 -18.80
C GLU A 485 -24.08 -1.69 -17.28
N ASP A 486 -22.98 -1.47 -16.55
CA ASP A 486 -22.90 -1.45 -15.10
C ASP A 486 -22.49 -0.07 -14.53
N THR A 487 -22.56 0.97 -15.35
CA THR A 487 -22.23 2.34 -14.94
C THR A 487 -23.43 3.27 -15.15
N ILE A 488 -23.94 3.81 -14.07
CA ILE A 488 -24.99 4.82 -14.08
C ILE A 488 -24.36 6.20 -14.26
N LYS A 489 -24.87 6.97 -15.21
CA LYS A 489 -24.53 8.37 -15.43
C LYS A 489 -25.77 9.23 -15.31
N ILE A 490 -25.74 10.21 -14.43
CA ILE A 490 -26.78 11.22 -14.26
C ILE A 490 -26.20 12.56 -14.69
N MET A 491 -26.84 13.23 -15.64
CA MET A 491 -26.41 14.54 -16.13
C MET A 491 -27.24 15.64 -15.47
N LEU A 492 -26.62 16.50 -14.69
CA LEU A 492 -27.28 17.66 -14.10
C LEU A 492 -27.52 18.77 -15.14
N PRO A 493 -28.53 19.65 -14.95
CA PRO A 493 -28.83 20.74 -15.89
C PRO A 493 -27.68 21.70 -16.17
N ASN A 494 -26.74 21.83 -15.23
CA ASN A 494 -25.56 22.68 -15.35
C ASN A 494 -24.35 21.99 -16.02
N GLY A 495 -24.54 20.78 -16.60
CA GLY A 495 -23.50 20.06 -17.32
C GLY A 495 -22.57 19.19 -16.45
N ILE A 496 -22.80 19.13 -15.15
CA ILE A 496 -22.06 18.26 -14.23
C ILE A 496 -22.56 16.82 -14.38
N SER A 497 -21.66 15.85 -14.50
CA SER A 497 -22.02 14.43 -14.52
C SER A 497 -21.79 13.77 -13.17
N LEU A 498 -22.76 12.98 -12.72
CA LEU A 498 -22.64 12.11 -11.57
C LEU A 498 -22.50 10.68 -12.08
N MET A 499 -21.49 9.95 -11.58
CA MET A 499 -21.11 8.63 -12.10
C MET A 499 -21.11 7.61 -10.97
N LYS A 500 -21.87 6.52 -11.11
CA LYS A 500 -21.80 5.37 -10.19
C LYS A 500 -21.34 4.15 -10.97
N PHE A 501 -20.17 3.63 -10.63
CA PHE A 501 -19.59 2.45 -11.26
C PHE A 501 -20.01 1.17 -10.54
N GLY A 502 -20.05 0.05 -11.27
CA GLY A 502 -20.32 -1.28 -10.71
C GLY A 502 -21.76 -1.45 -10.18
N SER A 503 -22.71 -0.74 -10.78
CA SER A 503 -24.12 -0.83 -10.40
C SER A 503 -24.73 -2.16 -10.80
N THR A 504 -25.58 -2.71 -9.93
CA THR A 504 -26.37 -3.92 -10.21
C THR A 504 -27.60 -3.61 -11.06
N GLU A 505 -28.23 -4.63 -11.64
CA GLU A 505 -29.49 -4.47 -12.37
C GLU A 505 -30.58 -3.92 -11.45
N ASP A 506 -30.67 -4.36 -10.19
CA ASP A 506 -31.63 -3.88 -9.21
C ASP A 506 -31.41 -2.38 -8.88
N GLU A 507 -30.17 -1.91 -8.78
CA GLU A 507 -29.85 -0.49 -8.57
C GLU A 507 -30.24 0.35 -9.79
N ILE A 508 -29.99 -0.13 -10.99
CA ILE A 508 -30.39 0.54 -12.24
C ILE A 508 -31.92 0.65 -12.32
N GLU A 509 -32.64 -0.44 -12.03
CA GLU A 509 -34.11 -0.45 -11.99
C GLU A 509 -34.62 0.51 -10.91
N ALA A 510 -34.02 0.49 -9.72
CA ALA A 510 -34.40 1.37 -8.61
C ALA A 510 -34.22 2.86 -8.92
N LEU A 511 -33.26 3.26 -9.73
CA LEU A 511 -33.05 4.65 -10.13
C LEU A 511 -33.78 5.05 -11.40
N THR A 512 -34.33 4.11 -12.14
CA THR A 512 -35.11 4.38 -13.35
C THR A 512 -36.52 4.83 -12.99
N PRO A 513 -37.00 5.98 -13.51
CA PRO A 513 -38.38 6.42 -13.29
C PRO A 513 -39.41 5.46 -13.91
N ASP A 514 -40.49 5.17 -13.17
CA ASP A 514 -41.54 4.21 -13.58
C ASP A 514 -42.35 4.68 -14.81
N THR A 515 -42.36 5.98 -15.10
CA THR A 515 -43.07 6.58 -16.21
C THR A 515 -42.18 7.57 -16.96
N SER A 516 -42.57 7.89 -18.21
CA SER A 516 -41.82 8.85 -19.04
C SER A 516 -41.71 10.26 -18.44
N THR A 517 -42.65 10.63 -17.57
CA THR A 517 -42.70 11.91 -16.86
C THR A 517 -42.35 11.78 -15.37
N GLY A 518 -41.99 10.57 -14.94
CA GLY A 518 -41.62 10.29 -13.55
C GLY A 518 -40.29 10.91 -13.15
N CYS A 519 -40.09 11.04 -11.85
CA CYS A 519 -38.86 11.52 -11.25
C CYS A 519 -38.51 10.69 -10.01
N VAL A 520 -37.24 10.27 -9.91
CA VAL A 520 -36.67 9.70 -8.70
C VAL A 520 -35.75 10.74 -8.09
N THR A 521 -35.90 11.02 -6.81
CA THR A 521 -35.05 11.96 -6.09
C THR A 521 -34.13 11.18 -5.15
N ILE A 522 -32.82 11.43 -5.23
CA ILE A 522 -31.82 10.80 -4.36
C ILE A 522 -31.00 11.84 -3.61
N ASN A 523 -30.46 11.45 -2.47
CA ASN A 523 -29.25 12.04 -1.89
C ASN A 523 -28.09 11.10 -2.20
N ALA A 524 -26.91 11.63 -2.46
CA ALA A 524 -25.73 10.83 -2.78
C ALA A 524 -24.50 11.31 -2.03
N LEU A 525 -23.64 10.37 -1.63
CA LEU A 525 -22.28 10.62 -1.18
C LEU A 525 -21.31 10.38 -2.33
N GLY A 526 -20.34 11.25 -2.51
CA GLY A 526 -19.36 11.09 -3.56
C GLY A 526 -18.16 12.01 -3.45
N VAL A 527 -17.22 11.85 -4.35
CA VAL A 527 -15.98 12.62 -4.43
C VAL A 527 -15.88 13.39 -5.74
N CYS A 528 -15.23 14.55 -5.68
CA CYS A 528 -15.00 15.39 -6.87
C CYS A 528 -13.97 14.73 -7.79
N ASN A 529 -14.24 14.74 -9.08
CA ASN A 529 -13.33 14.21 -10.07
C ASN A 529 -13.34 15.07 -11.34
N ILE A 530 -12.27 14.99 -12.13
CA ILE A 530 -12.15 15.67 -13.41
C ILE A 530 -12.02 14.62 -14.51
N ASN A 531 -12.97 14.61 -15.43
CA ASN A 531 -12.88 13.78 -16.61
C ASN A 531 -12.20 14.55 -17.75
N ASN A 532 -10.98 14.16 -18.09
CA ASN A 532 -10.23 14.74 -19.20
C ASN A 532 -10.59 14.02 -20.51
N TYR A 533 -11.22 14.72 -21.43
CA TYR A 533 -11.58 14.19 -22.73
C TYR A 533 -11.36 15.23 -23.83
N ASN A 534 -10.57 14.90 -24.87
CA ASN A 534 -10.19 15.79 -25.96
C ASN A 534 -9.60 17.12 -25.46
N ASP A 535 -8.67 17.06 -24.51
CA ASP A 535 -8.00 18.23 -23.89
C ASP A 535 -8.96 19.22 -23.20
N GLN A 536 -10.15 18.76 -22.85
CA GLN A 536 -11.13 19.53 -22.07
C GLN A 536 -11.41 18.84 -20.73
N GLU A 537 -11.47 19.64 -19.67
CA GLU A 537 -11.81 19.23 -18.32
C GLU A 537 -13.33 19.27 -18.11
N TYR A 538 -13.90 18.13 -17.76
CA TYR A 538 -15.33 18.01 -17.44
C TYR A 538 -15.50 17.69 -15.95
N PRO A 539 -16.21 18.54 -15.19
CA PRO A 539 -16.49 18.27 -13.78
C PRO A 539 -17.40 17.08 -13.64
N GLN A 540 -17.01 16.15 -12.78
CA GLN A 540 -17.84 15.02 -12.42
C GLN A 540 -17.75 14.69 -10.94
N ILE A 541 -18.77 14.02 -10.40
CA ILE A 541 -18.76 13.41 -9.08
C ILE A 541 -18.81 11.90 -9.27
N ILE A 542 -17.94 11.19 -8.57
CA ILE A 542 -18.01 9.74 -8.46
C ILE A 542 -18.87 9.42 -7.23
N ILE A 543 -20.03 8.81 -7.45
CA ILE A 543 -20.95 8.42 -6.38
C ILE A 543 -20.41 7.14 -5.72
N ASN A 544 -20.21 7.20 -4.41
CA ASN A 544 -19.89 6.07 -3.56
C ASN A 544 -21.17 5.37 -3.12
N GLU A 545 -22.10 6.12 -2.53
CA GLU A 545 -23.37 5.65 -1.97
C GLU A 545 -24.51 6.61 -2.30
N TYR A 546 -25.72 6.13 -2.22
CA TYR A 546 -26.93 6.97 -2.37
C TYR A 546 -28.11 6.40 -1.59
N GLU A 547 -29.05 7.27 -1.29
CA GLU A 547 -30.37 6.92 -0.76
C GLU A 547 -31.48 7.52 -1.64
N ILE A 548 -32.58 6.78 -1.83
CA ILE A 548 -33.75 7.29 -2.52
C ILE A 548 -34.63 8.01 -1.49
N VAL A 549 -34.81 9.32 -1.66
CA VAL A 549 -35.59 10.17 -0.75
C VAL A 549 -36.97 10.52 -1.29
N GLY A 550 -37.21 10.28 -2.57
CA GLY A 550 -38.50 10.54 -3.18
C GLY A 550 -38.70 9.87 -4.53
N ARG A 551 -39.95 9.53 -4.82
CA ARG A 551 -40.38 9.02 -6.15
C ARG A 551 -41.70 9.65 -6.53
N GLN A 552 -41.77 10.25 -7.71
CA GLN A 552 -42.98 10.85 -8.26
C GLN A 552 -43.28 10.19 -9.59
N SER A 553 -44.50 9.69 -9.73
CA SER A 553 -44.99 9.09 -10.96
C SER A 553 -46.22 9.87 -11.42
N TYR A 554 -46.16 10.41 -12.62
CA TYR A 554 -47.28 11.09 -13.24
C TYR A 554 -47.88 10.16 -14.32
N TYR A 555 -49.12 9.82 -14.16
CA TYR A 555 -49.90 9.03 -15.13
C TYR A 555 -50.80 10.00 -15.88
N PHE A 556 -50.47 10.30 -17.13
CA PHE A 556 -51.30 11.10 -18.01
C PHE A 556 -51.92 10.20 -19.08
#